data_e032fdda325d02eed31ed39f56457469
#
_entry.id   e032fdda325d02eed31ed39f56457469
#
_cell.length_a   1.000
_cell.length_b   1.000
_cell.length_c   1.000
_cell.angle_alpha   90.00
_cell.angle_beta   90.00
_cell.angle_gamma   90.00
#
_symmetry.space_group_name_H-M   'P 1'
#
loop_
_entity.id
_entity.type
_entity.pdbx_description
1 polymer ?
#
loop_
_entity_poly.entity_id
_entity_poly.type
_entity_poly.pdbx_seq_one_letter_code
_entity_poly.pdbx_strand_id
1 'polypeptide(L)'
;MHSPKRKKLTPADLAGLTVAIVGTGREGVSLARMLSAQGDVTLTAIIDSEGGPGEEWDREFGRTIPVHVFNGDSDLPEGIDVAIMSPGIAPHRPLFQVLARSDIIMTSGTDMFMAVYGDRMVAVTGSKGKSTTSALTAHIISAHGVDVSWGGNVGIPLWDIRPADVIVAEVSSYQCSSLTSSPMVTVVTSLFEEHLDWHGSAEQYFADKLNLLAHTPQSVIVGGQSQILTQQMDLLYPHLPRTTIGEGSTWSVSEVGGEWHITRDGHTVMACSELPLLGHHNWWNVAIALEAASTVTTIDTDTAITALRSFHPLPHRLEPVDDPSGVVFINDSLATNPSAAAVALGSLRDRRVIVLLGGADRGVDRTPLRQELTAHPPAVIIGLPASGEGLLRDIEQWCVEAGVTPPACVPVSGMDEAIAEARNRARAGDVVLMSPGAPSFGQYRDYEHRAEDFKRAIADTRP
;
A
#
# COMPACT_ATOMS: atom_id res chain seq x y z
N MET A 1 -1.30 11.79 -28.31
CA MET A 1 -2.42 11.13 -27.59
C MET A 1 -3.46 12.19 -27.28
N HIS A 2 -4.75 11.90 -27.45
CA HIS A 2 -5.80 12.81 -26.95
C HIS A 2 -5.80 12.76 -25.43
N SER A 3 -5.73 13.93 -24.79
CA SER A 3 -5.88 14.00 -23.33
C SER A 3 -7.37 13.86 -22.99
N PRO A 4 -7.74 13.04 -21.98
CA PRO A 4 -9.14 12.90 -21.58
C PRO A 4 -9.70 14.24 -21.11
N LYS A 5 -10.99 14.49 -21.36
CA LYS A 5 -11.72 15.64 -20.78
C LYS A 5 -11.88 15.40 -19.28
N ARG A 6 -11.06 16.02 -18.47
CA ARG A 6 -11.14 15.93 -16.99
C ARG A 6 -11.77 17.20 -16.43
N LYS A 7 -12.60 17.02 -15.40
CA LYS A 7 -13.24 18.13 -14.68
C LYS A 7 -13.32 17.75 -13.19
N LYS A 8 -13.02 18.69 -12.32
CA LYS A 8 -13.31 18.56 -10.90
C LYS A 8 -14.82 18.45 -10.71
N LEU A 9 -15.28 17.33 -10.20
CA LEU A 9 -16.70 17.04 -9.96
C LEU A 9 -16.89 16.58 -8.50
N THR A 10 -18.02 16.95 -7.95
CA THR A 10 -18.56 16.39 -6.70
C THR A 10 -19.75 15.50 -7.01
N PRO A 11 -20.22 14.64 -6.10
CA PRO A 11 -21.45 13.87 -6.30
C PRO A 11 -22.66 14.74 -6.67
N ALA A 12 -22.77 15.94 -6.11
CA ALA A 12 -23.88 16.86 -6.41
C ALA A 12 -23.87 17.35 -7.89
N ASP A 13 -22.71 17.42 -8.52
CA ASP A 13 -22.59 17.80 -9.94
C ASP A 13 -23.09 16.71 -10.90
N LEU A 14 -23.38 15.50 -10.39
CA LEU A 14 -23.85 14.35 -11.19
C LEU A 14 -25.38 14.27 -11.24
N ALA A 15 -26.11 15.12 -10.53
CA ALA A 15 -27.57 15.11 -10.49
C ALA A 15 -28.18 15.22 -11.90
N GLY A 16 -29.05 14.30 -12.25
CA GLY A 16 -29.72 14.23 -13.55
C GLY A 16 -28.85 13.70 -14.70
N LEU A 17 -27.59 13.33 -14.45
CA LEU A 17 -26.68 12.79 -15.46
C LEU A 17 -26.73 11.26 -15.54
N THR A 18 -26.34 10.76 -16.71
CA THR A 18 -26.05 9.33 -16.92
C THR A 18 -24.57 9.07 -16.66
N VAL A 19 -24.29 8.28 -15.63
CA VAL A 19 -22.95 8.04 -15.14
C VAL A 19 -22.55 6.57 -15.32
N ALA A 20 -21.41 6.34 -15.94
CA ALA A 20 -20.78 5.03 -16.05
C ALA A 20 -19.74 4.84 -14.96
N ILE A 21 -19.89 3.78 -14.15
CA ILE A 21 -18.86 3.29 -13.23
C ILE A 21 -18.00 2.29 -14.02
N VAL A 22 -16.74 2.64 -14.24
CA VAL A 22 -15.83 1.86 -15.06
C VAL A 22 -14.96 0.98 -14.16
N GLY A 23 -15.36 -0.28 -14.04
CA GLY A 23 -14.80 -1.29 -13.14
C GLY A 23 -15.64 -1.51 -11.88
N THR A 24 -15.91 -2.78 -11.59
CA THR A 24 -16.82 -3.27 -10.53
C THR A 24 -16.09 -3.86 -9.32
N GLY A 25 -14.81 -3.50 -9.12
CA GLY A 25 -14.05 -3.86 -7.93
C GLY A 25 -14.49 -3.07 -6.69
N ARG A 26 -13.80 -3.24 -5.55
CA ARG A 26 -14.12 -2.62 -4.25
C ARG A 26 -14.43 -1.12 -4.31
N GLU A 27 -13.63 -0.34 -5.03
CA GLU A 27 -13.89 1.11 -5.18
C GLU A 27 -15.13 1.39 -6.03
N GLY A 28 -15.35 0.60 -7.10
CA GLY A 28 -16.55 0.71 -7.92
C GLY A 28 -17.83 0.39 -7.15
N VAL A 29 -17.81 -0.66 -6.31
CA VAL A 29 -18.92 -1.04 -5.42
C VAL A 29 -19.22 0.08 -4.42
N SER A 30 -18.21 0.57 -3.72
CA SER A 30 -18.33 1.67 -2.74
C SER A 30 -18.91 2.94 -3.39
N LEU A 31 -18.43 3.29 -4.56
CA LEU A 31 -18.93 4.44 -5.33
C LEU A 31 -20.39 4.24 -5.79
N ALA A 32 -20.72 3.06 -6.32
CA ALA A 32 -22.08 2.71 -6.75
C ALA A 32 -23.08 2.80 -5.58
N ARG A 33 -22.66 2.34 -4.41
CA ARG A 33 -23.46 2.42 -3.18
C ARG A 33 -23.76 3.87 -2.80
N MET A 34 -22.75 4.72 -2.80
CA MET A 34 -22.90 6.14 -2.48
C MET A 34 -23.80 6.85 -3.48
N LEU A 35 -23.59 6.66 -4.80
CA LEU A 35 -24.40 7.31 -5.85
C LEU A 35 -25.83 6.77 -5.89
N SER A 36 -26.05 5.48 -5.67
CA SER A 36 -27.40 4.90 -5.56
C SER A 36 -28.17 5.47 -4.38
N ALA A 37 -27.51 5.73 -3.26
CA ALA A 37 -28.13 6.33 -2.09
C ALA A 37 -28.51 7.82 -2.31
N GLN A 38 -27.84 8.52 -3.21
CA GLN A 38 -28.17 9.88 -3.61
C GLN A 38 -29.47 9.93 -4.44
N GLY A 39 -29.73 8.96 -5.32
CA GLY A 39 -31.02 8.68 -5.94
C GLY A 39 -31.40 9.54 -7.16
N ASP A 40 -30.58 10.50 -7.56
CA ASP A 40 -30.81 11.42 -8.67
C ASP A 40 -29.85 11.26 -9.86
N VAL A 41 -29.14 10.10 -9.90
CA VAL A 41 -28.15 9.75 -10.94
C VAL A 41 -28.58 8.47 -11.65
N THR A 42 -28.51 8.44 -12.96
CA THR A 42 -28.69 7.22 -13.75
C THR A 42 -27.38 6.48 -13.85
N LEU A 43 -27.29 5.26 -13.28
CA LEU A 43 -26.06 4.48 -13.21
C LEU A 43 -26.03 3.35 -14.23
N THR A 44 -24.87 3.16 -14.85
CA THR A 44 -24.47 1.94 -15.56
C THR A 44 -23.06 1.54 -15.13
N ALA A 45 -22.69 0.27 -15.28
CA ALA A 45 -21.32 -0.18 -15.10
C ALA A 45 -20.70 -0.58 -16.44
N ILE A 46 -19.41 -0.33 -16.61
CA ILE A 46 -18.64 -0.81 -17.76
C ILE A 46 -17.46 -1.64 -17.22
N ILE A 47 -17.30 -2.84 -17.74
CA ILE A 47 -16.18 -3.74 -17.39
C ILE A 47 -15.38 -4.09 -18.63
N ASP A 48 -14.06 -4.25 -18.43
CA ASP A 48 -13.06 -4.59 -19.46
C ASP A 48 -12.65 -6.06 -19.33
N SER A 49 -13.56 -6.98 -18.98
CA SER A 49 -13.20 -8.38 -18.81
C SER A 49 -14.33 -9.33 -19.18
N GLU A 50 -13.95 -10.47 -19.74
CA GLU A 50 -14.85 -11.60 -20.01
C GLU A 50 -15.35 -12.29 -18.73
N GLY A 51 -14.78 -11.97 -17.56
CA GLY A 51 -15.10 -12.60 -16.27
C GLY A 51 -16.38 -12.10 -15.58
N GLY A 52 -17.07 -11.12 -16.17
CA GLY A 52 -18.25 -10.51 -15.58
C GLY A 52 -17.95 -9.56 -14.40
N PRO A 53 -18.99 -8.99 -13.77
CA PRO A 53 -18.85 -8.19 -12.56
C PRO A 53 -18.39 -9.07 -11.40
N GLY A 54 -17.68 -8.47 -10.41
CA GLY A 54 -17.23 -9.19 -9.23
C GLY A 54 -18.39 -9.67 -8.35
N GLU A 55 -18.16 -10.72 -7.56
CA GLU A 55 -19.19 -11.32 -6.68
C GLU A 55 -19.85 -10.30 -5.72
N GLU A 56 -19.08 -9.32 -5.24
CA GLU A 56 -19.60 -8.27 -4.35
C GLU A 56 -20.58 -7.36 -5.09
N TRP A 57 -20.26 -7.00 -6.34
CA TRP A 57 -21.16 -6.23 -7.20
C TRP A 57 -22.47 -6.97 -7.47
N ASP A 58 -22.39 -8.23 -7.85
CA ASP A 58 -23.57 -9.06 -8.14
C ASP A 58 -24.46 -9.25 -6.92
N ARG A 59 -23.86 -9.43 -5.75
CA ARG A 59 -24.58 -9.57 -4.48
C ARG A 59 -25.32 -8.29 -4.11
N GLU A 60 -24.72 -7.11 -4.31
CA GLU A 60 -25.27 -5.83 -3.83
C GLU A 60 -26.20 -5.20 -4.85
N PHE A 61 -25.84 -5.20 -6.12
CA PHE A 61 -26.59 -4.50 -7.16
C PHE A 61 -27.33 -5.45 -8.11
N GLY A 62 -26.83 -6.66 -8.31
CA GLY A 62 -27.43 -7.64 -9.19
C GLY A 62 -27.78 -7.06 -10.57
N ARG A 63 -29.10 -7.02 -10.88
CA ARG A 63 -29.60 -6.41 -12.12
C ARG A 63 -30.08 -4.98 -11.98
N THR A 64 -29.93 -4.37 -10.81
CA THR A 64 -30.41 -3.02 -10.54
C THR A 64 -29.61 -1.97 -11.30
N ILE A 65 -28.29 -2.18 -11.41
CA ILE A 65 -27.38 -1.34 -12.23
C ILE A 65 -26.98 -2.20 -13.45
N PRO A 66 -27.31 -1.77 -14.69
CA PRO A 66 -26.91 -2.51 -15.89
C PRO A 66 -25.39 -2.60 -16.00
N VAL A 67 -24.88 -3.77 -16.38
CA VAL A 67 -23.45 -3.99 -16.63
C VAL A 67 -23.23 -4.21 -18.12
N HIS A 68 -22.37 -3.38 -18.69
CA HIS A 68 -21.93 -3.46 -20.07
C HIS A 68 -20.52 -4.05 -20.14
N VAL A 69 -20.33 -5.10 -20.94
CA VAL A 69 -19.00 -5.67 -21.20
C VAL A 69 -18.42 -5.01 -22.44
N PHE A 70 -17.31 -4.33 -22.31
CA PHE A 70 -16.64 -3.66 -23.41
C PHE A 70 -15.89 -4.66 -24.29
N ASN A 71 -16.22 -4.67 -25.60
CA ASN A 71 -15.64 -5.59 -26.58
C ASN A 71 -14.93 -4.85 -27.75
N GLY A 72 -14.84 -3.53 -27.72
CA GLY A 72 -14.13 -2.74 -28.75
C GLY A 72 -14.67 -1.32 -28.98
N ASP A 73 -14.10 -0.64 -29.96
CA ASP A 73 -14.24 0.82 -30.17
C ASP A 73 -15.68 1.35 -30.36
N SER A 74 -16.63 0.50 -30.82
CA SER A 74 -18.03 0.90 -31.09
C SER A 74 -19.00 0.51 -29.99
N ASP A 75 -18.52 0.08 -28.83
CA ASP A 75 -19.29 -0.71 -27.87
C ASP A 75 -19.52 0.02 -26.53
N LEU A 76 -19.49 1.36 -26.53
CA LEU A 76 -19.91 2.13 -25.34
C LEU A 76 -21.43 2.32 -25.35
N PRO A 77 -22.11 2.21 -24.19
CA PRO A 77 -23.51 2.58 -24.06
C PRO A 77 -23.72 4.04 -24.48
N GLU A 78 -24.83 4.27 -25.19
CA GLU A 78 -25.19 5.62 -25.61
C GLU A 78 -25.64 6.51 -24.44
N GLY A 79 -25.41 7.80 -24.55
CA GLY A 79 -25.92 8.81 -23.62
C GLY A 79 -25.18 8.90 -22.28
N ILE A 80 -23.96 8.39 -22.18
CA ILE A 80 -23.11 8.58 -21.00
C ILE A 80 -22.55 10.00 -20.99
N ASP A 81 -22.79 10.74 -19.90
CA ASP A 81 -22.26 12.07 -19.65
C ASP A 81 -20.89 12.01 -18.93
N VAL A 82 -20.77 11.13 -17.94
CA VAL A 82 -19.59 11.02 -17.07
C VAL A 82 -19.17 9.56 -16.93
N ALA A 83 -17.87 9.30 -17.05
CA ALA A 83 -17.25 8.02 -16.74
C ALA A 83 -16.36 8.15 -15.49
N ILE A 84 -16.67 7.39 -14.44
CA ILE A 84 -15.87 7.34 -13.20
C ILE A 84 -14.98 6.11 -13.23
N MET A 85 -13.69 6.35 -13.39
CA MET A 85 -12.70 5.32 -13.65
C MET A 85 -12.23 4.64 -12.36
N SER A 86 -12.25 3.31 -12.34
CA SER A 86 -11.49 2.56 -11.35
C SER A 86 -9.99 2.69 -11.58
N PRO A 87 -9.18 2.85 -10.51
CA PRO A 87 -7.73 3.06 -10.64
C PRO A 87 -7.00 1.85 -11.25
N GLY A 88 -7.57 0.66 -11.21
CA GLY A 88 -6.97 -0.53 -11.83
C GLY A 88 -6.95 -0.52 -13.36
N ILE A 89 -7.67 0.37 -14.01
CA ILE A 89 -7.73 0.44 -15.48
C ILE A 89 -6.63 1.35 -16.01
N ALA A 90 -5.61 0.72 -16.58
CA ALA A 90 -4.43 1.44 -17.06
C ALA A 90 -4.75 2.32 -18.30
N PRO A 91 -4.06 3.48 -18.46
CA PRO A 91 -4.28 4.41 -19.57
C PRO A 91 -4.06 3.82 -20.98
N HIS A 92 -3.25 2.77 -21.09
CA HIS A 92 -2.98 2.08 -22.36
C HIS A 92 -4.06 1.05 -22.74
N ARG A 93 -5.01 0.74 -21.84
CA ARG A 93 -6.10 -0.21 -22.14
C ARG A 93 -7.07 0.35 -23.18
N PRO A 94 -7.60 -0.49 -24.09
CA PRO A 94 -8.52 -0.05 -25.13
C PRO A 94 -9.73 0.73 -24.60
N LEU A 95 -10.37 0.24 -23.52
CA LEU A 95 -11.51 0.93 -22.89
C LEU A 95 -11.15 2.35 -22.44
N PHE A 96 -10.00 2.54 -21.80
CA PHE A 96 -9.55 3.88 -21.40
C PHE A 96 -9.34 4.77 -22.63
N GLN A 97 -8.70 4.24 -23.67
CA GLN A 97 -8.40 4.99 -24.90
C GLN A 97 -9.66 5.42 -25.66
N VAL A 98 -10.71 4.58 -25.69
CA VAL A 98 -11.99 4.91 -26.30
C VAL A 98 -12.69 6.02 -25.51
N LEU A 99 -12.77 5.90 -24.19
CA LEU A 99 -13.33 6.93 -23.32
C LEU A 99 -12.57 8.26 -23.43
N ALA A 100 -11.23 8.22 -23.48
CA ALA A 100 -10.40 9.42 -23.61
C ALA A 100 -10.56 10.17 -24.95
N ARG A 101 -11.04 9.49 -26.01
CA ARG A 101 -11.32 10.08 -27.32
C ARG A 101 -12.77 10.53 -27.49
N SER A 102 -13.65 10.13 -26.59
CA SER A 102 -15.07 10.50 -26.61
C SER A 102 -15.29 11.89 -26.00
N ASP A 103 -16.54 12.36 -26.09
CA ASP A 103 -16.96 13.59 -25.42
C ASP A 103 -17.32 13.41 -23.93
N ILE A 104 -17.24 12.17 -23.42
CA ILE A 104 -17.54 11.80 -22.05
C ILE A 104 -16.53 12.46 -21.09
N ILE A 105 -17.03 13.06 -20.01
CA ILE A 105 -16.17 13.61 -18.96
C ILE A 105 -15.62 12.45 -18.12
N MET A 106 -14.31 12.38 -17.96
CA MET A 106 -13.66 11.35 -17.16
C MET A 106 -13.24 11.91 -15.79
N THR A 107 -13.57 11.17 -14.72
CA THR A 107 -13.12 11.45 -13.35
C THR A 107 -12.79 10.14 -12.63
N SER A 108 -12.47 10.20 -11.34
CA SER A 108 -12.29 9.02 -10.49
C SER A 108 -12.99 9.21 -9.15
N GLY A 109 -13.31 8.11 -8.47
CA GLY A 109 -13.89 8.15 -7.12
C GLY A 109 -13.00 8.89 -6.13
N THR A 110 -11.68 8.74 -6.24
CA THR A 110 -10.68 9.45 -5.42
C THR A 110 -10.68 10.95 -5.68
N ASP A 111 -10.74 11.39 -6.95
CA ASP A 111 -10.77 12.81 -7.30
C ASP A 111 -12.05 13.49 -6.79
N MET A 112 -13.20 12.84 -6.96
CA MET A 112 -14.47 13.32 -6.43
C MET A 112 -14.47 13.39 -4.90
N PHE A 113 -13.90 12.38 -4.21
CA PHE A 113 -13.77 12.40 -2.76
C PHE A 113 -12.89 13.56 -2.30
N MET A 114 -11.77 13.79 -2.97
CA MET A 114 -10.86 14.90 -2.68
C MET A 114 -11.51 16.26 -2.99
N ALA A 115 -12.38 16.33 -4.01
CA ALA A 115 -13.14 17.55 -4.31
C ALA A 115 -14.10 17.95 -3.17
N VAL A 116 -14.62 16.97 -2.41
CA VAL A 116 -15.55 17.19 -1.29
C VAL A 116 -14.80 17.39 0.04
N TYR A 117 -13.77 16.58 0.30
CA TYR A 117 -13.16 16.46 1.63
C TYR A 117 -11.68 16.91 1.67
N GLY A 118 -11.13 17.40 0.54
CA GLY A 118 -9.72 17.73 0.43
C GLY A 118 -9.23 18.77 1.44
N ASP A 119 -10.11 19.68 1.89
CA ASP A 119 -9.83 20.74 2.87
C ASP A 119 -9.56 20.23 4.31
N ARG A 120 -9.86 18.98 4.59
CA ARG A 120 -9.61 18.29 5.87
C ARG A 120 -8.89 16.95 5.69
N MET A 121 -8.26 16.76 4.53
CA MET A 121 -7.61 15.50 4.18
C MET A 121 -6.11 15.56 4.32
N VAL A 122 -5.55 14.56 5.00
CA VAL A 122 -4.12 14.22 4.99
C VAL A 122 -3.95 13.01 4.05
N ALA A 123 -3.46 13.23 2.85
CA ALA A 123 -3.25 12.16 1.89
C ALA A 123 -1.81 11.68 1.90
N VAL A 124 -1.64 10.36 2.09
CA VAL A 124 -0.33 9.72 2.17
C VAL A 124 -0.10 8.86 0.94
N THR A 125 0.93 9.19 0.17
CA THR A 125 1.42 8.41 -0.97
C THR A 125 2.90 8.06 -0.82
N GLY A 126 3.43 7.32 -1.77
CA GLY A 126 4.83 6.87 -1.84
C GLY A 126 4.92 5.47 -2.43
N SER A 127 6.12 5.01 -2.77
CA SER A 127 6.29 3.63 -3.22
C SER A 127 6.17 2.67 -2.03
N LYS A 128 6.88 2.89 -0.95
CA LYS A 128 6.83 2.12 0.31
C LYS A 128 6.47 3.03 1.49
N GLY A 129 5.96 2.45 2.58
CA GLY A 129 5.67 3.16 3.83
C GLY A 129 4.27 3.79 3.93
N LYS A 130 3.51 3.91 2.85
CA LYS A 130 2.17 4.54 2.83
C LYS A 130 1.24 4.09 3.95
N SER A 131 0.95 2.79 4.00
CA SER A 131 -0.05 2.24 4.92
C SER A 131 0.36 2.39 6.38
N THR A 132 1.63 2.14 6.69
CA THR A 132 2.16 2.32 8.05
C THR A 132 2.10 3.80 8.45
N THR A 133 2.54 4.71 7.56
CA THR A 133 2.53 6.15 7.85
C THR A 133 1.10 6.68 8.00
N SER A 134 0.16 6.29 7.11
CA SER A 134 -1.23 6.76 7.21
C SER A 134 -1.91 6.24 8.48
N ALA A 135 -1.72 4.97 8.83
CA ALA A 135 -2.26 4.39 10.06
C ALA A 135 -1.67 5.04 11.32
N LEU A 136 -0.34 5.25 11.35
CA LEU A 136 0.35 5.98 12.44
C LEU A 136 -0.18 7.40 12.56
N THR A 137 -0.30 8.14 11.46
CA THR A 137 -0.81 9.52 11.45
C THR A 137 -2.20 9.58 12.06
N ALA A 138 -3.11 8.70 11.62
CA ALA A 138 -4.47 8.63 12.17
C ALA A 138 -4.47 8.26 13.66
N HIS A 139 -3.63 7.30 14.07
CA HIS A 139 -3.51 6.88 15.46
C HIS A 139 -3.01 8.01 16.37
N ILE A 140 -1.98 8.74 15.94
CA ILE A 140 -1.42 9.88 16.68
C ILE A 140 -2.46 11.00 16.80
N ILE A 141 -3.14 11.37 15.70
CA ILE A 141 -4.20 12.41 15.71
C ILE A 141 -5.33 12.01 16.66
N SER A 142 -5.79 10.75 16.61
CA SER A 142 -6.84 10.23 17.50
C SER A 142 -6.43 10.29 18.96
N ALA A 143 -5.19 9.96 19.29
CA ALA A 143 -4.66 10.02 20.66
C ALA A 143 -4.67 11.44 21.24
N HIS A 144 -4.64 12.47 20.39
CA HIS A 144 -4.76 13.88 20.76
C HIS A 144 -6.22 14.37 20.79
N GLY A 145 -7.20 13.48 20.75
CA GLY A 145 -8.62 13.80 20.92
C GLY A 145 -9.30 14.39 19.69
N VAL A 146 -8.67 14.39 18.52
CA VAL A 146 -9.29 14.85 17.27
C VAL A 146 -10.09 13.70 16.65
N ASP A 147 -11.30 13.99 16.17
CA ASP A 147 -12.10 13.03 15.42
C ASP A 147 -11.47 12.75 14.06
N VAL A 148 -10.98 11.54 13.86
CA VAL A 148 -10.25 11.13 12.66
C VAL A 148 -10.84 9.86 12.06
N SER A 149 -10.88 9.81 10.73
CA SER A 149 -11.15 8.60 9.94
C SER A 149 -9.94 8.24 9.09
N TRP A 150 -9.74 6.93 8.86
CA TRP A 150 -8.63 6.41 8.07
C TRP A 150 -9.11 5.35 7.08
N GLY A 151 -8.56 5.37 5.85
CA GLY A 151 -8.85 4.41 4.80
C GLY A 151 -8.19 4.75 3.47
N GLY A 152 -8.79 4.33 2.35
CA GLY A 152 -8.33 4.59 0.99
C GLY A 152 -7.87 3.34 0.25
N ASN A 153 -6.68 3.36 -0.33
CA ASN A 153 -6.13 2.25 -1.11
C ASN A 153 -6.04 0.93 -0.32
N VAL A 154 -5.78 1.01 0.97
CA VAL A 154 -5.79 -0.13 1.90
C VAL A 154 -6.86 0.11 2.97
N GLY A 155 -7.48 -0.96 3.46
CA GLY A 155 -8.55 -0.88 4.44
C GLY A 155 -9.91 -0.52 3.82
N ILE A 156 -10.55 0.50 4.35
CA ILE A 156 -11.90 0.94 3.95
C ILE A 156 -11.80 1.82 2.70
N PRO A 157 -12.56 1.56 1.62
CA PRO A 157 -12.65 2.46 0.47
C PRO A 157 -13.07 3.87 0.87
N LEU A 158 -12.59 4.90 0.15
CA LEU A 158 -12.80 6.31 0.52
C LEU A 158 -14.27 6.65 0.76
N TRP A 159 -15.19 6.20 -0.11
CA TRP A 159 -16.62 6.51 0.00
C TRP A 159 -17.36 5.72 1.07
N ASP A 160 -16.73 4.72 1.68
CA ASP A 160 -17.24 3.97 2.84
C ASP A 160 -16.67 4.51 4.17
N ILE A 161 -15.72 5.47 4.12
CA ILE A 161 -15.18 6.11 5.33
C ILE A 161 -16.25 7.01 5.95
N ARG A 162 -16.43 6.94 7.27
CA ARG A 162 -17.30 7.88 7.94
C ARG A 162 -16.76 9.31 7.86
N PRO A 163 -17.60 10.34 7.75
CA PRO A 163 -17.17 11.72 7.91
C PRO A 163 -16.51 11.97 9.27
N ALA A 164 -15.43 12.77 9.30
CA ALA A 164 -14.68 13.13 10.49
C ALA A 164 -14.07 14.54 10.32
N ASP A 165 -13.55 15.12 11.41
CA ASP A 165 -12.87 16.42 11.37
C ASP A 165 -11.59 16.36 10.52
N VAL A 166 -10.88 15.22 10.61
CA VAL A 166 -9.69 14.92 9.80
C VAL A 166 -9.88 13.57 9.12
N ILE A 167 -9.51 13.49 7.84
CA ILE A 167 -9.51 12.24 7.08
C ILE A 167 -8.06 11.93 6.67
N VAL A 168 -7.52 10.83 7.16
CA VAL A 168 -6.21 10.34 6.72
C VAL A 168 -6.42 9.28 5.65
N ALA A 169 -5.93 9.53 4.44
CA ALA A 169 -6.15 8.64 3.31
C ALA A 169 -4.84 8.12 2.71
N GLU A 170 -4.73 6.81 2.56
CA GLU A 170 -3.71 6.23 1.70
C GLU A 170 -4.13 6.36 0.24
N VAL A 171 -3.23 6.90 -0.62
CA VAL A 171 -3.49 7.09 -2.05
C VAL A 171 -2.40 6.41 -2.88
N SER A 172 -2.81 5.51 -3.79
CA SER A 172 -1.91 4.81 -4.71
C SER A 172 -1.48 5.71 -5.87
N SER A 173 -0.43 5.29 -6.64
CA SER A 173 -0.03 5.99 -7.86
C SER A 173 -1.14 6.00 -8.93
N TYR A 174 -1.92 4.91 -8.99
CA TYR A 174 -3.06 4.80 -9.91
C TYR A 174 -4.14 5.84 -9.59
N GLN A 175 -4.46 6.01 -8.31
CA GLN A 175 -5.41 7.02 -7.85
C GLN A 175 -4.86 8.43 -8.06
N CYS A 176 -3.57 8.67 -7.79
CA CYS A 176 -2.94 9.98 -7.98
C CYS A 176 -2.97 10.44 -9.44
N SER A 177 -2.83 9.53 -10.42
CA SER A 177 -2.66 9.84 -11.85
C SER A 177 -3.81 10.67 -12.45
N SER A 178 -4.99 10.61 -11.86
CA SER A 178 -6.21 11.23 -12.39
C SER A 178 -6.70 12.45 -11.59
N LEU A 179 -6.00 12.85 -10.52
CA LEU A 179 -6.45 13.93 -9.65
C LEU A 179 -6.43 15.29 -10.34
N THR A 180 -7.47 16.08 -10.08
CA THR A 180 -7.64 17.49 -10.45
C THR A 180 -7.67 18.42 -9.25
N SER A 181 -7.49 17.86 -8.05
CA SER A 181 -7.46 18.56 -6.77
C SER A 181 -6.32 18.02 -5.90
N SER A 182 -5.81 18.81 -4.97
CA SER A 182 -4.88 18.37 -3.92
C SER A 182 -5.58 18.35 -2.55
N PRO A 183 -5.12 17.51 -1.61
CA PRO A 183 -5.59 17.54 -0.23
C PRO A 183 -5.04 18.76 0.53
N MET A 184 -5.50 18.97 1.75
CA MET A 184 -4.93 19.98 2.67
C MET A 184 -3.47 19.66 2.97
N VAL A 185 -3.17 18.42 3.29
CA VAL A 185 -1.80 17.96 3.58
C VAL A 185 -1.45 16.80 2.65
N THR A 186 -0.34 16.92 1.93
CA THR A 186 0.25 15.83 1.13
C THR A 186 1.49 15.28 1.81
N VAL A 187 1.51 13.96 1.99
CA VAL A 187 2.66 13.22 2.51
C VAL A 187 3.19 12.29 1.43
N VAL A 188 4.49 12.40 1.11
CA VAL A 188 5.18 11.50 0.19
C VAL A 188 6.29 10.78 0.94
N THR A 189 6.10 9.49 1.21
CA THR A 189 7.01 8.71 2.07
C THR A 189 8.31 8.34 1.39
N SER A 190 8.24 7.83 0.16
CA SER A 190 9.40 7.36 -0.63
C SER A 190 9.05 7.27 -2.11
N LEU A 191 10.07 7.19 -2.98
CA LEU A 191 9.87 7.01 -4.41
C LEU A 191 10.92 6.02 -4.96
N PHE A 192 10.43 4.93 -5.56
CA PHE A 192 11.18 3.90 -6.27
C PHE A 192 10.35 3.44 -7.46
N GLU A 193 10.97 2.90 -8.48
CA GLU A 193 10.29 2.36 -9.66
C GLU A 193 9.39 1.18 -9.28
N GLU A 194 8.09 1.30 -9.59
CA GLU A 194 7.08 0.25 -9.40
C GLU A 194 5.99 0.39 -10.47
N HIS A 195 5.24 -0.69 -10.71
CA HIS A 195 4.04 -0.67 -11.56
C HIS A 195 4.27 -0.15 -12.99
N LEU A 196 5.43 -0.46 -13.60
CA LEU A 196 5.77 0.00 -14.94
C LEU A 196 4.85 -0.58 -16.02
N ASP A 197 4.26 -1.75 -15.76
CA ASP A 197 3.21 -2.37 -16.58
C ASP A 197 1.96 -1.50 -16.71
N TRP A 198 1.62 -0.74 -15.67
CA TRP A 198 0.48 0.18 -15.65
C TRP A 198 0.86 1.58 -16.16
N HIS A 199 1.98 2.14 -15.69
CA HIS A 199 2.40 3.51 -15.99
C HIS A 199 3.17 3.64 -17.30
N GLY A 200 3.75 2.54 -17.82
CA GLY A 200 4.52 2.50 -19.05
C GLY A 200 5.99 2.88 -18.90
N SER A 201 6.36 3.77 -17.97
CA SER A 201 7.76 4.10 -17.67
C SER A 201 7.93 4.56 -16.22
N ALA A 202 9.19 4.62 -15.75
CA ALA A 202 9.52 5.14 -14.42
C ALA A 202 9.19 6.63 -14.28
N GLU A 203 9.49 7.42 -15.30
CA GLU A 203 9.21 8.85 -15.34
C GLU A 203 7.70 9.12 -15.23
N GLN A 204 6.89 8.35 -15.96
CA GLN A 204 5.43 8.47 -15.90
C GLN A 204 4.91 8.04 -14.52
N TYR A 205 5.44 6.95 -13.95
CA TYR A 205 5.09 6.53 -12.59
C TYR A 205 5.38 7.63 -11.55
N PHE A 206 6.55 8.29 -11.65
CA PHE A 206 6.91 9.38 -10.75
C PHE A 206 5.99 10.59 -10.94
N ALA A 207 5.73 11.00 -12.18
CA ALA A 207 4.83 12.09 -12.50
C ALA A 207 3.40 11.81 -12.00
N ASP A 208 2.87 10.62 -12.27
CA ASP A 208 1.53 10.22 -11.83
C ASP A 208 1.41 10.21 -10.31
N LYS A 209 2.38 9.65 -9.59
CA LYS A 209 2.36 9.62 -8.13
C LYS A 209 2.45 11.01 -7.52
N LEU A 210 3.31 11.87 -8.05
CA LEU A 210 3.51 13.23 -7.59
C LEU A 210 2.41 14.21 -8.07
N ASN A 211 1.48 13.78 -8.94
CA ASN A 211 0.32 14.57 -9.33
C ASN A 211 -0.56 15.00 -8.12
N LEU A 212 -0.46 14.29 -6.99
CA LEU A 212 -1.07 14.68 -5.71
C LEU A 212 -0.64 16.09 -5.25
N LEU A 213 0.50 16.59 -5.74
CA LEU A 213 1.07 17.91 -5.43
C LEU A 213 0.66 19.00 -6.43
N ALA A 214 0.13 18.62 -7.61
CA ALA A 214 -0.04 19.53 -8.76
C ALA A 214 -1.03 20.67 -8.52
N HIS A 215 -1.95 20.53 -7.57
CA HIS A 215 -3.05 21.47 -7.32
C HIS A 215 -2.87 22.22 -5.97
N THR A 216 -1.63 22.48 -5.58
CA THR A 216 -1.22 23.33 -4.46
C THR A 216 -1.80 22.94 -3.09
N PRO A 217 -1.37 21.83 -2.50
CA PRO A 217 -1.70 21.48 -1.12
C PRO A 217 -1.18 22.58 -0.15
N GLN A 218 -1.83 22.74 1.01
CA GLN A 218 -1.43 23.75 2.00
C GLN A 218 -0.12 23.36 2.69
N SER A 219 0.12 22.07 2.91
CA SER A 219 1.34 21.53 3.50
C SER A 219 1.83 20.32 2.75
N VAL A 220 3.14 20.21 2.60
CA VAL A 220 3.82 19.08 1.94
C VAL A 220 4.91 18.52 2.85
N ILE A 221 4.84 17.22 3.11
CA ILE A 221 5.82 16.49 3.91
C ILE A 221 6.43 15.40 3.04
N VAL A 222 7.76 15.35 3.04
CA VAL A 222 8.54 14.47 2.16
C VAL A 222 9.52 13.65 2.99
N GLY A 223 9.55 12.34 2.77
CA GLY A 223 10.54 11.46 3.38
C GLY A 223 11.96 11.75 2.87
N GLY A 224 12.87 12.11 3.76
CA GLY A 224 14.25 12.52 3.41
C GLY A 224 15.18 11.37 3.02
N GLN A 225 14.78 10.10 3.19
CA GLN A 225 15.63 8.93 2.95
C GLN A 225 15.66 8.48 1.47
N SER A 226 14.76 8.99 0.64
CA SER A 226 14.67 8.60 -0.78
C SER A 226 15.34 9.66 -1.66
N GLN A 227 16.56 9.39 -2.11
CA GLN A 227 17.29 10.27 -3.02
C GLN A 227 16.51 10.54 -4.32
N ILE A 228 15.86 9.50 -4.88
CA ILE A 228 15.03 9.62 -6.07
C ILE A 228 13.89 10.60 -5.81
N LEU A 229 13.23 10.50 -4.64
CA LEU A 229 12.15 11.41 -4.28
C LEU A 229 12.64 12.86 -4.23
N THR A 230 13.78 13.12 -3.58
CA THR A 230 14.37 14.48 -3.52
C THR A 230 14.64 15.00 -4.92
N GLN A 231 15.28 14.21 -5.79
CA GLN A 231 15.57 14.59 -7.17
C GLN A 231 14.31 14.89 -7.99
N GLN A 232 13.27 14.06 -7.87
CA GLN A 232 12.02 14.26 -8.60
C GLN A 232 11.23 15.47 -8.07
N MET A 233 11.27 15.73 -6.77
CA MET A 233 10.69 16.94 -6.17
C MET A 233 11.39 18.21 -6.69
N ASP A 234 12.72 18.21 -6.75
CA ASP A 234 13.49 19.34 -7.27
C ASP A 234 13.28 19.57 -8.77
N LEU A 235 13.04 18.50 -9.52
CA LEU A 235 12.77 18.57 -10.96
C LEU A 235 11.35 19.04 -11.27
N LEU A 236 10.33 18.47 -10.64
CA LEU A 236 8.93 18.68 -11.00
C LEU A 236 8.28 19.82 -10.21
N TYR A 237 8.73 20.05 -8.96
CA TYR A 237 8.14 21.03 -8.04
C TYR A 237 9.21 21.85 -7.31
N PRO A 238 10.15 22.53 -8.03
CA PRO A 238 11.31 23.22 -7.42
C PRO A 238 10.91 24.34 -6.48
N HIS A 239 9.74 24.95 -6.65
CA HIS A 239 9.28 26.09 -5.86
C HIS A 239 8.19 25.74 -4.84
N LEU A 240 7.79 24.46 -4.75
CA LEU A 240 6.76 24.04 -3.80
C LEU A 240 7.37 23.96 -2.39
N PRO A 241 6.90 24.79 -1.43
CA PRO A 241 7.34 24.70 -0.04
C PRO A 241 7.06 23.30 0.51
N ARG A 242 8.03 22.72 1.19
CA ARG A 242 7.92 21.37 1.77
C ARG A 242 8.77 21.21 3.01
N THR A 243 8.34 20.38 3.93
CA THR A 243 9.14 19.86 5.03
C THR A 243 9.73 18.51 4.62
N THR A 244 11.05 18.44 4.52
CA THR A 244 11.76 17.18 4.29
C THR A 244 12.18 16.59 5.62
N ILE A 245 11.77 15.37 5.93
CA ILE A 245 12.08 14.71 7.20
C ILE A 245 13.58 14.39 7.27
N GLY A 246 14.25 14.94 8.29
CA GLY A 246 15.69 14.84 8.48
C GLY A 246 16.20 16.05 9.27
N GLU A 247 17.39 16.52 8.94
CA GLU A 247 17.98 17.69 9.57
C GLU A 247 17.11 18.94 9.29
N GLY A 248 16.67 19.60 10.37
CA GLY A 248 15.86 20.83 10.32
C GLY A 248 14.33 20.61 10.28
N SER A 249 13.84 19.38 10.27
CA SER A 249 12.41 19.09 10.53
C SER A 249 12.13 19.08 12.04
N THR A 250 10.86 19.35 12.42
CA THR A 250 10.45 19.28 13.84
C THR A 250 10.64 17.87 14.38
N TRP A 251 10.18 16.87 13.66
CA TRP A 251 10.35 15.46 14.00
C TRP A 251 11.35 14.78 13.07
N SER A 252 12.26 14.01 13.65
CA SER A 252 13.29 13.29 12.89
C SER A 252 13.74 12.01 13.57
N VAL A 253 14.72 11.35 12.97
CA VAL A 253 15.41 10.18 13.50
C VAL A 253 16.89 10.48 13.54
N SER A 254 17.54 10.27 14.68
CA SER A 254 18.97 10.51 14.86
C SER A 254 19.63 9.42 15.67
N GLU A 255 20.88 9.16 15.37
CA GLU A 255 21.72 8.25 16.15
C GLU A 255 22.45 9.06 17.25
N VAL A 256 22.27 8.63 18.49
CA VAL A 256 22.88 9.27 19.67
C VAL A 256 23.51 8.18 20.53
N GLY A 257 24.81 8.23 20.70
CA GLY A 257 25.53 7.25 21.51
C GLY A 257 25.52 5.81 20.98
N GLY A 258 25.28 5.60 19.69
CA GLY A 258 25.18 4.27 19.05
C GLY A 258 23.76 3.69 19.09
N GLU A 259 22.78 4.43 19.57
CA GLU A 259 21.38 4.06 19.59
C GLU A 259 20.54 5.05 18.79
N TRP A 260 19.56 4.55 18.03
CA TRP A 260 18.67 5.35 17.22
C TRP A 260 17.46 5.85 18.02
N HIS A 261 17.14 7.13 17.88
CA HIS A 261 16.06 7.80 18.58
C HIS A 261 15.14 8.57 17.65
N ILE A 262 13.85 8.59 18.00
CA ILE A 262 12.94 9.63 17.51
C ILE A 262 13.31 10.93 18.22
N THR A 263 13.44 12.02 17.47
CA THR A 263 13.83 13.33 17.99
C THR A 263 12.77 14.38 17.64
N ARG A 264 12.65 15.39 18.51
CA ARG A 264 11.84 16.59 18.30
C ARG A 264 12.74 17.82 18.51
N ASP A 265 12.80 18.69 17.50
CA ASP A 265 13.66 19.89 17.52
C ASP A 265 15.13 19.57 17.91
N GLY A 266 15.62 18.42 17.45
CA GLY A 266 16.97 17.92 17.75
C GLY A 266 17.15 17.24 19.13
N HIS A 267 16.14 17.23 19.99
CA HIS A 267 16.18 16.57 21.30
C HIS A 267 15.61 15.15 21.22
N THR A 268 16.28 14.20 21.85
CA THR A 268 15.81 12.80 21.95
C THR A 268 14.50 12.74 22.73
N VAL A 269 13.53 12.00 22.17
CA VAL A 269 12.19 11.84 22.74
C VAL A 269 11.96 10.38 23.14
N MET A 270 12.36 9.43 22.30
CA MET A 270 12.11 8.01 22.48
C MET A 270 13.16 7.19 21.74
N ALA A 271 13.65 6.11 22.35
CA ALA A 271 14.50 5.16 21.62
C ALA A 271 13.69 4.40 20.56
N CYS A 272 14.26 4.23 19.38
CA CYS A 272 13.59 3.50 18.29
C CYS A 272 13.36 2.01 18.62
N SER A 273 14.16 1.46 19.53
CA SER A 273 14.01 0.10 20.06
C SER A 273 12.72 -0.12 20.87
N GLU A 274 12.10 0.96 21.37
CA GLU A 274 10.83 0.92 22.11
C GLU A 274 9.58 0.88 21.19
N LEU A 275 9.76 1.10 19.87
CA LEU A 275 8.65 1.06 18.92
C LEU A 275 8.18 -0.38 18.67
N PRO A 276 6.87 -0.65 18.64
CA PRO A 276 6.32 -1.97 18.30
C PRO A 276 6.39 -2.26 16.78
N LEU A 277 7.28 -1.59 16.07
CA LEU A 277 7.43 -1.64 14.62
C LEU A 277 8.83 -2.15 14.26
N LEU A 278 8.90 -3.22 13.49
CA LEU A 278 10.16 -3.81 13.06
C LEU A 278 10.73 -3.07 11.83
N GLY A 279 12.06 -2.93 11.81
CA GLY A 279 12.83 -2.40 10.68
C GLY A 279 13.05 -0.87 10.73
N HIS A 280 14.28 -0.48 10.36
CA HIS A 280 14.75 0.92 10.40
C HIS A 280 13.89 1.88 9.56
N HIS A 281 13.33 1.40 8.45
CA HIS A 281 12.44 2.21 7.62
C HIS A 281 11.18 2.69 8.37
N ASN A 282 10.72 1.94 9.38
CA ASN A 282 9.56 2.33 10.17
C ASN A 282 9.85 3.47 11.15
N TRP A 283 11.10 3.68 11.55
CA TRP A 283 11.49 4.85 12.35
C TRP A 283 11.21 6.15 11.58
N TRP A 284 11.54 6.15 10.27
CA TRP A 284 11.25 7.27 9.39
C TRP A 284 9.76 7.43 9.11
N ASN A 285 9.01 6.33 8.96
CA ASN A 285 7.55 6.38 8.85
C ASN A 285 6.93 7.02 10.10
N VAL A 286 7.46 6.76 11.29
CA VAL A 286 7.03 7.40 12.55
C VAL A 286 7.32 8.90 12.53
N ALA A 287 8.53 9.33 12.17
CA ALA A 287 8.86 10.75 12.09
C ALA A 287 7.98 11.49 11.07
N ILE A 288 7.75 10.89 9.90
CA ILE A 288 6.83 11.42 8.87
C ILE A 288 5.41 11.54 9.44
N ALA A 289 4.92 10.52 10.15
CA ALA A 289 3.57 10.51 10.71
C ALA A 289 3.38 11.57 11.81
N LEU A 290 4.39 11.77 12.68
CA LEU A 290 4.39 12.81 13.70
C LEU A 290 4.39 14.23 13.08
N GLU A 291 5.20 14.43 12.05
CA GLU A 291 5.21 15.70 11.31
C GLU A 291 3.87 15.96 10.64
N ALA A 292 3.29 14.94 10.00
CA ALA A 292 1.97 15.02 9.37
C ALA A 292 0.86 15.33 10.39
N ALA A 293 0.86 14.67 11.54
CA ALA A 293 -0.08 14.95 12.62
C ALA A 293 0.08 16.39 13.17
N SER A 294 1.31 16.89 13.23
CA SER A 294 1.61 18.25 13.69
C SER A 294 1.04 19.37 12.79
N THR A 295 0.68 19.04 11.54
CA THR A 295 0.03 20.03 10.64
C THR A 295 -1.46 20.20 10.92
N VAL A 296 -2.10 19.27 11.62
CA VAL A 296 -3.56 19.28 11.88
C VAL A 296 -3.90 19.45 13.36
N THR A 297 -2.98 19.15 14.25
CA THR A 297 -3.18 19.33 15.70
C THR A 297 -1.86 19.64 16.41
N THR A 298 -1.95 20.25 17.60
CA THR A 298 -0.77 20.44 18.47
C THR A 298 -0.39 19.11 19.10
N ILE A 299 0.85 18.67 18.87
CA ILE A 299 1.35 17.40 19.39
C ILE A 299 1.96 17.61 20.77
N ASP A 300 1.33 17.01 21.79
CA ASP A 300 1.93 16.79 23.10
C ASP A 300 2.89 15.60 23.05
N THR A 301 4.13 15.78 23.50
CA THR A 301 5.18 14.76 23.35
C THR A 301 4.88 13.48 24.14
N ASP A 302 4.38 13.59 25.36
CA ASP A 302 4.10 12.44 26.20
C ASP A 302 2.91 11.62 25.67
N THR A 303 1.89 12.30 25.18
CA THR A 303 0.76 11.70 24.48
C THR A 303 1.21 10.96 23.20
N ALA A 304 2.10 11.60 22.42
CA ALA A 304 2.65 10.98 21.21
C ALA A 304 3.46 9.72 21.52
N ILE A 305 4.34 9.74 22.53
CA ILE A 305 5.11 8.57 22.98
C ILE A 305 4.16 7.43 23.40
N THR A 306 3.12 7.76 24.17
CA THR A 306 2.14 6.76 24.61
C THR A 306 1.40 6.16 23.43
N ALA A 307 0.99 6.97 22.45
CA ALA A 307 0.37 6.52 21.22
C ALA A 307 1.31 5.60 20.42
N LEU A 308 2.58 5.99 20.24
CA LEU A 308 3.56 5.18 19.51
C LEU A 308 3.78 3.82 20.17
N ARG A 309 3.89 3.74 21.50
CA ARG A 309 4.05 2.48 22.25
C ARG A 309 2.81 1.58 22.15
N SER A 310 1.62 2.17 22.05
CA SER A 310 0.34 1.44 21.93
C SER A 310 -0.06 1.13 20.49
N PHE A 311 0.72 1.58 19.51
CA PHE A 311 0.41 1.32 18.10
C PHE A 311 0.56 -0.17 17.78
N HIS A 312 -0.45 -0.74 17.12
CA HIS A 312 -0.38 -2.10 16.64
C HIS A 312 -0.03 -2.11 15.15
N PRO A 313 1.01 -2.86 14.73
CA PRO A 313 1.33 -3.05 13.32
C PRO A 313 0.11 -3.46 12.52
N LEU A 314 0.04 -3.02 11.27
CA LEU A 314 -1.06 -3.40 10.39
C LEU A 314 -1.08 -4.92 10.19
N PRO A 315 -2.28 -5.54 10.18
CA PRO A 315 -2.39 -6.97 9.91
C PRO A 315 -1.64 -7.37 8.63
N HIS A 316 -1.01 -8.53 8.67
CA HIS A 316 -0.32 -9.15 7.52
C HIS A 316 0.89 -8.35 6.97
N ARG A 317 1.42 -7.39 7.74
CA ARG A 317 2.59 -6.58 7.36
C ARG A 317 3.61 -6.56 8.49
N LEU A 318 4.61 -7.43 8.41
CA LEU A 318 5.58 -7.69 9.50
C LEU A 318 4.89 -7.79 10.86
N GLU A 319 3.72 -8.39 10.89
CA GLU A 319 2.85 -8.53 12.06
C GLU A 319 3.41 -9.63 12.97
N PRO A 320 3.79 -9.32 14.22
CA PRO A 320 4.17 -10.36 15.17
C PRO A 320 2.97 -11.27 15.50
N VAL A 321 3.23 -12.57 15.62
CA VAL A 321 2.26 -13.58 16.03
C VAL A 321 2.73 -14.16 17.37
N ASP A 322 1.88 -14.06 18.38
CA ASP A 322 2.21 -14.53 19.73
C ASP A 322 2.45 -16.04 19.78
N ASP A 323 3.62 -16.43 20.32
CA ASP A 323 3.98 -17.81 20.55
C ASP A 323 4.84 -17.96 21.82
N PRO A 324 4.55 -18.93 22.71
CA PRO A 324 5.25 -19.09 23.99
C PRO A 324 6.62 -19.74 23.86
N SER A 325 7.03 -20.25 22.69
CA SER A 325 8.30 -20.99 22.51
C SER A 325 9.55 -20.13 22.59
N GLY A 326 9.40 -18.79 22.60
CA GLY A 326 10.50 -17.84 22.50
C GLY A 326 10.99 -17.64 21.06
N VAL A 327 10.42 -18.33 20.07
CA VAL A 327 10.60 -18.05 18.64
C VAL A 327 9.68 -16.90 18.24
N VAL A 328 10.19 -15.95 17.46
CA VAL A 328 9.42 -14.80 16.99
C VAL A 328 8.81 -15.12 15.64
N PHE A 329 7.50 -15.38 15.59
CA PHE A 329 6.78 -15.58 14.35
C PHE A 329 6.30 -14.24 13.79
N ILE A 330 6.52 -14.02 12.49
CA ILE A 330 6.14 -12.78 11.80
C ILE A 330 5.32 -13.08 10.55
N ASN A 331 4.10 -12.54 10.52
CA ASN A 331 3.20 -12.62 9.38
C ASN A 331 3.38 -11.39 8.47
N ASP A 332 3.90 -11.63 7.28
CA ASP A 332 4.06 -10.63 6.21
C ASP A 332 3.38 -11.15 4.92
N SER A 333 2.19 -11.75 5.06
CA SER A 333 1.45 -12.34 3.93
C SER A 333 1.12 -11.33 2.83
N LEU A 334 1.10 -10.04 3.14
CA LEU A 334 0.90 -8.95 2.18
C LEU A 334 2.10 -8.76 1.23
N ALA A 335 3.26 -9.35 1.51
CA ALA A 335 4.42 -9.38 0.60
C ALA A 335 4.15 -10.32 -0.59
N THR A 336 3.42 -9.84 -1.57
CA THR A 336 2.99 -10.61 -2.77
C THR A 336 3.93 -10.45 -3.96
N ASN A 337 5.10 -9.85 -3.78
CA ASN A 337 6.13 -9.72 -4.80
C ASN A 337 7.55 -9.84 -4.21
N PRO A 338 8.56 -10.19 -5.02
CA PRO A 338 9.93 -10.42 -4.56
C PRO A 338 10.59 -9.21 -3.88
N SER A 339 10.28 -8.00 -4.33
CA SER A 339 10.82 -6.77 -3.74
C SER A 339 10.32 -6.54 -2.31
N ALA A 340 9.07 -6.89 -2.03
CA ALA A 340 8.51 -6.80 -0.68
C ALA A 340 9.20 -7.79 0.27
N ALA A 341 9.38 -9.03 -0.15
CA ALA A 341 10.08 -10.04 0.64
C ALA A 341 11.56 -9.66 0.90
N ALA A 342 12.23 -9.06 -0.09
CA ALA A 342 13.58 -8.53 0.09
C ALA A 342 13.65 -7.45 1.17
N VAL A 343 12.69 -6.51 1.18
CA VAL A 343 12.59 -5.46 2.21
C VAL A 343 12.31 -6.06 3.59
N ALA A 344 11.43 -7.05 3.67
CA ALA A 344 11.11 -7.73 4.93
C ALA A 344 12.35 -8.43 5.50
N LEU A 345 13.09 -9.18 4.68
CA LEU A 345 14.37 -9.81 5.06
C LEU A 345 15.39 -8.76 5.48
N GLY A 346 15.56 -7.70 4.71
CA GLY A 346 16.48 -6.61 5.00
C GLY A 346 16.23 -5.91 6.32
N SER A 347 14.98 -5.93 6.82
CA SER A 347 14.63 -5.36 8.13
C SER A 347 14.99 -6.26 9.34
N LEU A 348 15.47 -7.47 9.08
CA LEU A 348 15.76 -8.50 10.09
C LEU A 348 17.21 -9.02 10.02
N ARG A 349 18.13 -8.26 9.41
CA ARG A 349 19.53 -8.67 9.18
C ARG A 349 20.32 -8.94 10.47
N ASP A 350 19.91 -8.35 11.58
CA ASP A 350 20.47 -8.53 12.91
C ASP A 350 19.97 -9.79 13.62
N ARG A 351 19.08 -10.54 12.98
CA ARG A 351 18.43 -11.73 13.51
C ARG A 351 18.79 -12.98 12.70
N ARG A 352 18.73 -14.13 13.35
CA ARG A 352 18.75 -15.40 12.64
C ARG A 352 17.35 -15.69 12.11
N VAL A 353 17.20 -15.68 10.77
CA VAL A 353 15.89 -15.76 10.08
C VAL A 353 15.71 -17.13 9.43
N ILE A 354 14.52 -17.70 9.62
CA ILE A 354 13.94 -18.78 8.84
C ILE A 354 12.82 -18.17 8.03
N VAL A 355 12.91 -18.16 6.70
CA VAL A 355 11.94 -17.48 5.84
C VAL A 355 11.10 -18.48 5.04
N LEU A 356 9.79 -18.23 4.96
CA LEU A 356 8.85 -18.95 4.09
C LEU A 356 8.65 -18.14 2.81
N LEU A 357 9.06 -18.70 1.66
CA LEU A 357 8.97 -18.08 0.33
C LEU A 357 8.17 -18.97 -0.63
N GLY A 358 7.41 -18.38 -1.53
CA GLY A 358 6.66 -19.08 -2.59
C GLY A 358 5.17 -18.80 -2.60
N GLY A 359 4.51 -19.23 -3.68
CA GLY A 359 3.10 -18.99 -4.00
C GLY A 359 2.91 -18.97 -5.52
N ALA A 360 1.89 -18.28 -6.03
CA ALA A 360 1.63 -18.21 -7.47
C ALA A 360 2.76 -17.48 -8.20
N ASP A 361 3.31 -18.10 -9.25
CA ASP A 361 4.33 -17.46 -10.09
C ASP A 361 3.65 -16.58 -11.15
N ARG A 362 4.13 -15.34 -11.27
CA ARG A 362 3.69 -14.36 -12.27
C ARG A 362 4.80 -13.90 -13.19
N GLY A 363 5.97 -14.54 -13.16
CA GLY A 363 7.12 -14.16 -13.98
C GLY A 363 7.65 -12.76 -13.66
N VAL A 364 7.48 -12.27 -12.42
CA VAL A 364 7.97 -10.96 -12.00
C VAL A 364 9.47 -10.97 -11.73
N ASP A 365 10.10 -9.81 -11.85
CA ASP A 365 11.53 -9.64 -11.59
C ASP A 365 11.89 -10.03 -10.15
N ARG A 366 12.82 -10.98 -10.02
CA ARG A 366 13.33 -11.50 -8.75
C ARG A 366 14.68 -10.90 -8.35
N THR A 367 15.22 -9.95 -9.14
CA THR A 367 16.52 -9.32 -8.90
C THR A 367 16.65 -8.74 -7.48
N PRO A 368 15.68 -7.99 -6.91
CA PRO A 368 15.79 -7.48 -5.55
C PRO A 368 15.90 -8.59 -4.49
N LEU A 369 15.13 -9.66 -4.64
CA LEU A 369 15.18 -10.81 -3.73
C LEU A 369 16.52 -11.56 -3.87
N ARG A 370 16.99 -11.77 -5.09
CA ARG A 370 18.31 -12.37 -5.35
C ARG A 370 19.41 -11.56 -4.67
N GLN A 371 19.42 -10.24 -4.83
CA GLN A 371 20.44 -9.37 -4.23
C GLN A 371 20.44 -9.48 -2.69
N GLU A 372 19.27 -9.45 -2.05
CA GLU A 372 19.18 -9.58 -0.61
C GLU A 372 19.62 -10.95 -0.11
N LEU A 373 19.16 -12.03 -0.73
CA LEU A 373 19.48 -13.40 -0.34
C LEU A 373 20.95 -13.77 -0.55
N THR A 374 21.62 -13.18 -1.54
CA THR A 374 23.05 -13.41 -1.77
C THR A 374 23.96 -12.54 -0.91
N ALA A 375 23.50 -11.32 -0.56
CA ALA A 375 24.25 -10.44 0.33
C ALA A 375 24.12 -10.83 1.81
N HIS A 376 22.93 -11.26 2.21
CA HIS A 376 22.55 -11.59 3.59
C HIS A 376 21.73 -12.88 3.63
N PRO A 377 22.33 -14.06 3.42
CA PRO A 377 21.59 -15.33 3.38
C PRO A 377 20.89 -15.59 4.73
N PRO A 378 19.58 -15.92 4.73
CA PRO A 378 18.91 -16.39 5.95
C PRO A 378 19.46 -17.76 6.36
N ALA A 379 19.15 -18.18 7.59
CA ALA A 379 19.60 -19.48 8.08
C ALA A 379 18.92 -20.66 7.36
N VAL A 380 17.63 -20.51 7.04
CA VAL A 380 16.82 -21.52 6.37
C VAL A 380 15.81 -20.82 5.45
N ILE A 381 15.57 -21.40 4.28
CA ILE A 381 14.49 -21.02 3.39
C ILE A 381 13.54 -22.20 3.23
N ILE A 382 12.27 -21.98 3.53
CA ILE A 382 11.21 -22.96 3.36
C ILE A 382 10.40 -22.56 2.11
N GLY A 383 10.38 -23.44 1.13
CA GLY A 383 9.71 -23.21 -0.15
C GLY A 383 8.24 -23.64 -0.09
N LEU A 384 7.32 -22.67 -0.03
CA LEU A 384 5.87 -22.92 -0.06
C LEU A 384 5.43 -23.47 -1.43
N PRO A 385 4.34 -24.24 -1.47
CA PRO A 385 3.84 -24.84 -2.71
C PRO A 385 3.61 -23.85 -3.87
N ALA A 386 3.46 -24.38 -5.06
CA ALA A 386 3.45 -23.76 -6.38
C ALA A 386 4.85 -23.32 -6.85
N SER A 387 5.37 -22.14 -6.51
CA SER A 387 6.67 -21.68 -7.01
C SER A 387 7.86 -22.02 -6.11
N GLY A 388 7.63 -22.45 -4.86
CA GLY A 388 8.70 -22.57 -3.85
C GLY A 388 9.82 -23.51 -4.25
N GLU A 389 9.51 -24.72 -4.75
CA GLU A 389 10.55 -25.68 -5.16
C GLU A 389 11.45 -25.15 -6.30
N GLY A 390 10.84 -24.46 -7.30
CA GLY A 390 11.58 -23.82 -8.38
C GLY A 390 12.44 -22.67 -7.84
N LEU A 391 11.87 -21.85 -6.97
CA LEU A 391 12.58 -20.73 -6.34
C LEU A 391 13.77 -21.20 -5.48
N LEU A 392 13.65 -22.30 -4.75
CA LEU A 392 14.76 -22.85 -3.98
C LEU A 392 15.93 -23.25 -4.88
N ARG A 393 15.67 -23.87 -6.02
CA ARG A 393 16.72 -24.21 -7.02
C ARG A 393 17.39 -22.94 -7.57
N ASP A 394 16.59 -21.91 -7.89
CA ASP A 394 17.13 -20.63 -8.34
C ASP A 394 18.04 -20.00 -7.27
N ILE A 395 17.63 -20.02 -6.00
CA ILE A 395 18.40 -19.46 -4.89
C ILE A 395 19.73 -20.20 -4.69
N GLU A 396 19.73 -21.52 -4.73
CA GLU A 396 20.97 -22.31 -4.65
C GLU A 396 21.94 -21.90 -5.77
N GLN A 397 21.43 -21.77 -7.00
CA GLN A 397 22.24 -21.32 -8.13
C GLN A 397 22.74 -19.89 -7.93
N TRP A 398 21.92 -18.95 -7.49
CA TRP A 398 22.33 -17.56 -7.23
C TRP A 398 23.43 -17.45 -6.18
N CYS A 399 23.35 -18.26 -5.12
CA CYS A 399 24.39 -18.31 -4.10
C CYS A 399 25.70 -18.84 -4.65
N VAL A 400 25.67 -19.90 -5.46
CA VAL A 400 26.86 -20.44 -6.13
C VAL A 400 27.49 -19.41 -7.07
N GLU A 401 26.70 -18.74 -7.90
CA GLU A 401 27.16 -17.67 -8.80
C GLU A 401 27.76 -16.48 -8.04
N ALA A 402 27.24 -16.17 -6.87
CA ALA A 402 27.76 -15.10 -5.99
C ALA A 402 28.96 -15.55 -5.12
N GLY A 403 29.35 -16.83 -5.14
CA GLY A 403 30.41 -17.38 -4.28
C GLY A 403 30.03 -17.45 -2.78
N VAL A 404 28.73 -17.53 -2.47
CA VAL A 404 28.19 -17.56 -1.11
C VAL A 404 27.68 -18.98 -0.82
N THR A 405 27.83 -19.43 0.44
CA THR A 405 27.27 -20.71 0.87
C THR A 405 25.73 -20.64 0.86
N PRO A 406 25.05 -21.52 0.11
CA PRO A 406 23.59 -21.54 0.11
C PRO A 406 23.02 -21.81 1.52
N PRO A 407 21.90 -21.18 1.90
CA PRO A 407 21.16 -21.52 3.11
C PRO A 407 20.55 -22.93 3.01
N ALA A 408 20.09 -23.47 4.13
CA ALA A 408 19.34 -24.72 4.09
C ALA A 408 17.99 -24.49 3.38
N CYS A 409 17.77 -25.17 2.24
CA CYS A 409 16.56 -25.09 1.43
C CYS A 409 15.66 -26.29 1.69
N VAL A 410 14.38 -26.05 2.03
CA VAL A 410 13.41 -27.10 2.40
C VAL A 410 12.11 -26.90 1.65
N PRO A 411 11.79 -27.73 0.63
CA PRO A 411 10.49 -27.68 0.01
C PRO A 411 9.43 -28.34 0.92
N VAL A 412 8.21 -27.78 0.93
CA VAL A 412 7.08 -28.30 1.71
C VAL A 412 5.80 -28.36 0.88
N SER A 413 4.84 -29.20 1.31
CA SER A 413 3.56 -29.41 0.66
C SER A 413 2.44 -28.50 1.15
N GLY A 414 2.64 -27.76 2.26
CA GLY A 414 1.64 -26.88 2.84
C GLY A 414 2.13 -26.13 4.08
N MET A 415 1.25 -25.32 4.67
CA MET A 415 1.57 -24.47 5.79
C MET A 415 1.88 -25.26 7.06
N ASP A 416 1.18 -26.33 7.33
CA ASP A 416 1.41 -27.16 8.51
C ASP A 416 2.82 -27.76 8.52
N GLU A 417 3.26 -28.29 7.38
CA GLU A 417 4.62 -28.81 7.21
C GLU A 417 5.64 -27.67 7.29
N ALA A 418 5.34 -26.48 6.73
CA ALA A 418 6.23 -25.33 6.81
C ALA A 418 6.49 -24.89 8.25
N ILE A 419 5.45 -24.84 9.08
CA ILE A 419 5.60 -24.45 10.49
C ILE A 419 6.30 -25.57 11.30
N ALA A 420 5.99 -26.83 11.02
CA ALA A 420 6.71 -27.95 11.66
C ALA A 420 8.21 -27.92 11.35
N GLU A 421 8.60 -27.72 10.10
CA GLU A 421 10.00 -27.59 9.68
C GLU A 421 10.67 -26.34 10.27
N ALA A 422 9.95 -25.22 10.33
CA ALA A 422 10.45 -24.00 10.95
C ALA A 422 10.75 -24.23 12.44
N ARG A 423 9.82 -24.84 13.19
CA ARG A 423 10.01 -25.15 14.62
C ARG A 423 11.17 -26.11 14.87
N ASN A 424 11.31 -27.14 14.04
CA ASN A 424 12.40 -28.13 14.17
C ASN A 424 13.79 -27.48 14.00
N ARG A 425 13.89 -26.33 13.33
CA ARG A 425 15.14 -25.65 13.02
C ARG A 425 15.36 -24.36 13.78
N ALA A 426 14.30 -23.81 14.38
CA ALA A 426 14.35 -22.58 15.17
C ALA A 426 14.85 -22.82 16.60
N ARG A 427 15.44 -21.78 17.17
CA ARG A 427 15.84 -21.68 18.58
C ARG A 427 15.15 -20.45 19.18
N ALA A 428 15.06 -20.38 20.49
CA ALA A 428 14.59 -19.19 21.16
C ALA A 428 15.39 -17.95 20.70
N GLY A 429 14.69 -16.89 20.33
CA GLY A 429 15.25 -15.66 19.77
C GLY A 429 15.36 -15.63 18.25
N ASP A 430 15.19 -16.76 17.55
CA ASP A 430 15.13 -16.79 16.07
C ASP A 430 13.81 -16.20 15.56
N VAL A 431 13.84 -15.73 14.32
CA VAL A 431 12.66 -15.23 13.61
C VAL A 431 12.20 -16.24 12.57
N VAL A 432 10.92 -16.59 12.58
CA VAL A 432 10.23 -17.31 11.50
C VAL A 432 9.37 -16.31 10.75
N LEU A 433 9.81 -15.94 9.56
CA LEU A 433 9.19 -14.92 8.72
C LEU A 433 8.38 -15.58 7.60
N MET A 434 7.06 -15.40 7.59
CA MET A 434 6.26 -15.68 6.40
C MET A 434 6.16 -14.41 5.55
N SER A 435 7.05 -14.27 4.57
CA SER A 435 7.04 -13.18 3.57
C SER A 435 7.18 -13.79 2.17
N PRO A 436 6.08 -14.29 1.61
CA PRO A 436 6.09 -15.24 0.49
C PRO A 436 6.75 -14.73 -0.80
N GLY A 437 6.77 -13.41 -1.02
CA GLY A 437 7.29 -12.81 -2.25
C GLY A 437 6.48 -13.17 -3.50
N ALA A 438 5.29 -13.75 -3.30
CA ALA A 438 4.40 -14.23 -4.36
C ALA A 438 2.93 -14.13 -3.91
N PRO A 439 1.98 -13.96 -4.86
CA PRO A 439 0.55 -14.00 -4.57
C PRO A 439 0.11 -15.36 -3.99
N SER A 440 -1.00 -15.34 -3.26
CA SER A 440 -1.58 -16.51 -2.58
C SER A 440 -2.50 -17.38 -3.46
N PHE A 441 -2.86 -16.90 -4.66
CA PHE A 441 -3.82 -17.56 -5.54
C PHE A 441 -3.44 -19.00 -5.90
N GLY A 442 -4.45 -19.82 -6.11
CA GLY A 442 -4.31 -21.23 -6.43
C GLY A 442 -4.29 -22.17 -5.21
N GLN A 443 -3.88 -21.66 -4.04
CA GLN A 443 -3.91 -22.40 -2.77
C GLN A 443 -4.82 -21.73 -1.74
N TYR A 444 -4.87 -20.41 -1.76
CA TYR A 444 -5.66 -19.60 -0.86
C TYR A 444 -6.57 -18.68 -1.68
N ARG A 445 -7.70 -18.32 -1.09
CA ARG A 445 -8.63 -17.35 -1.67
C ARG A 445 -7.95 -15.98 -1.86
N ASP A 446 -7.17 -15.54 -0.87
CA ASP A 446 -6.48 -14.28 -0.80
C ASP A 446 -5.29 -14.35 0.19
N TYR A 447 -4.56 -13.24 0.37
CA TYR A 447 -3.44 -13.15 1.31
C TYR A 447 -3.89 -13.20 2.77
N GLU A 448 -5.12 -12.82 3.09
CA GLU A 448 -5.70 -12.90 4.43
C GLU A 448 -5.93 -14.36 4.82
N HIS A 449 -6.52 -15.15 3.94
CA HIS A 449 -6.70 -16.60 4.15
C HIS A 449 -5.36 -17.34 4.34
N ARG A 450 -4.30 -16.94 3.59
CA ARG A 450 -2.95 -17.48 3.82
C ARG A 450 -2.40 -17.11 5.20
N ALA A 451 -2.65 -15.89 5.65
CA ALA A 451 -2.23 -15.41 6.96
C ALA A 451 -2.99 -16.11 8.11
N GLU A 452 -4.29 -16.35 7.94
CA GLU A 452 -5.09 -17.12 8.88
C GLU A 452 -4.56 -18.55 9.03
N ASP A 453 -4.22 -19.20 7.91
CA ASP A 453 -3.65 -20.54 7.90
C ASP A 453 -2.27 -20.58 8.59
N PHE A 454 -1.43 -19.57 8.38
CA PHE A 454 -0.15 -19.42 9.10
C PHE A 454 -0.36 -19.31 10.61
N LYS A 455 -1.27 -18.43 11.05
CA LYS A 455 -1.59 -18.24 12.47
C LYS A 455 -2.18 -19.52 13.09
N ARG A 456 -3.05 -20.22 12.36
CA ARG A 456 -3.62 -21.51 12.77
C ARG A 456 -2.51 -22.55 12.95
N ALA A 457 -1.65 -22.74 11.96
CA ALA A 457 -0.58 -23.74 12.01
C ALA A 457 0.40 -23.47 13.17
N ILE A 458 0.68 -22.21 13.50
CA ILE A 458 1.45 -21.85 14.70
C ILE A 458 0.71 -22.26 15.96
N ALA A 459 -0.58 -21.97 16.07
CA ALA A 459 -1.38 -22.28 17.26
C ALA A 459 -1.50 -23.80 17.49
N ASP A 460 -1.70 -24.57 16.41
CA ASP A 460 -1.85 -26.04 16.46
C ASP A 460 -0.55 -26.76 16.83
N THR A 461 0.61 -26.13 16.63
CA THR A 461 1.93 -26.71 16.91
C THR A 461 2.61 -26.10 18.15
N ARG A 462 1.87 -25.36 18.98
CA ARG A 462 2.39 -24.82 20.23
C ARG A 462 2.93 -25.92 21.13
N PRO A 463 4.12 -25.74 21.77
CA PRO A 463 4.70 -26.71 22.67
C PRO A 463 3.90 -26.91 23.94
#